data_48ec43667a63238c37f7e9b9e496cc3f
#
_entry.id   48ec43667a63238c37f7e9b9e496cc3f
#
_cell.length_a   1.000
_cell.length_b   1.000
_cell.length_c   1.000
_cell.angle_alpha   90.00
_cell.angle_beta   90.00
_cell.angle_gamma   90.00
#
_symmetry.space_group_name_H-M   'P 1'
#
loop_
_entity.id
_entity.type
_entity.pdbx_description
1 polymer ?
#
loop_
_entity_poly.entity_id
_entity_poly.type
_entity_poly.pdbx_seq_one_letter_code
_entity_poly.pdbx_strand_id
1 'polypeptide(L)'
;MKLKIMKSKIWCATLALLLTTALGVAQDMPMFRWENFTTANGLPDNHVFCVLVDGNRIWAGTENGLGLYENGAWKVFRPVADQKEQSLAHQAVLSLALDKRTGDLWAGTMGGLSRISAGRIDTFTQLNSGLSNDIVYGVGVHGDYVWTATAAGASRLNTRTGQWSLFNNRNTPMYEIWTYSVSPADDKVYYAVWGGGVLEFDQQTERWKNYDDPDGETEMVVMKDQGLIHEITTSVSYVDKILWVATYFGASRYDGRYWHNFLTKDSGLPSNFLSQVKGIDANRAWFSTDKGLAYYDGTNWAIYRPALDTQKPEMLVRDAAGTVKQTAVQSAPAHNYILGVDFQGDDIWVATAKGLSHGIRQKSSVETARVLGTQKPTHKK
;
A
#
# COMPACT_ATOMS: atom_id res chain seq x y z
N MET A 1 -83.77 -22.14 -27.55
CA MET A 1 -82.68 -22.09 -26.61
C MET A 1 -81.39 -21.83 -27.39
N LYS A 2 -80.93 -20.61 -27.47
CA LYS A 2 -79.77 -20.17 -28.28
C LYS A 2 -78.55 -20.02 -27.39
N LEU A 3 -77.55 -20.86 -27.64
CA LEU A 3 -76.25 -20.81 -26.92
C LEU A 3 -75.40 -19.69 -27.54
N LYS A 4 -75.01 -18.70 -26.70
CA LYS A 4 -74.09 -17.64 -27.08
C LYS A 4 -72.69 -18.12 -26.83
N ILE A 5 -71.89 -18.24 -27.88
CA ILE A 5 -70.45 -18.52 -27.79
C ILE A 5 -69.72 -17.23 -27.55
N MET A 6 -69.09 -17.09 -26.37
CA MET A 6 -68.24 -15.98 -26.02
C MET A 6 -66.82 -16.26 -26.53
N LYS A 7 -66.35 -15.45 -27.48
CA LYS A 7 -64.97 -15.49 -27.99
C LYS A 7 -64.05 -14.78 -26.95
N SER A 8 -63.24 -15.53 -26.26
CA SER A 8 -62.16 -14.98 -25.43
C SER A 8 -60.98 -14.57 -26.33
N LYS A 9 -60.65 -13.30 -26.33
CA LYS A 9 -59.43 -12.77 -26.93
C LYS A 9 -58.26 -13.08 -25.99
N ILE A 10 -57.40 -13.98 -26.40
CA ILE A 10 -56.11 -14.22 -25.75
C ILE A 10 -55.18 -13.08 -26.18
N TRP A 11 -54.82 -12.23 -25.23
CA TRP A 11 -53.75 -11.26 -25.40
C TRP A 11 -52.42 -11.98 -25.14
N CYS A 12 -51.64 -12.19 -26.18
CA CYS A 12 -50.24 -12.53 -26.05
C CYS A 12 -49.46 -11.28 -25.64
N ALA A 13 -49.17 -11.15 -24.36
CA ALA A 13 -48.20 -10.18 -23.88
C ALA A 13 -46.79 -10.76 -24.15
N THR A 14 -46.18 -10.30 -25.22
CA THR A 14 -44.73 -10.53 -25.48
C THR A 14 -43.94 -9.73 -24.46
N LEU A 15 -43.42 -10.42 -23.44
CA LEU A 15 -42.48 -9.87 -22.47
C LEU A 15 -41.12 -9.71 -23.20
N ALA A 16 -40.88 -8.53 -23.73
CA ALA A 16 -39.55 -8.16 -24.22
C ALA A 16 -38.61 -8.05 -23.03
N LEU A 17 -37.83 -9.10 -22.80
CA LEU A 17 -36.71 -9.10 -21.84
C LEU A 17 -35.63 -8.18 -22.41
N LEU A 18 -35.60 -6.93 -21.99
CA LEU A 18 -34.49 -6.02 -22.22
C LEU A 18 -33.27 -6.54 -21.43
N LEU A 19 -32.47 -7.38 -22.09
CA LEU A 19 -31.09 -7.60 -21.68
C LEU A 19 -30.35 -6.27 -21.92
N THR A 20 -30.33 -5.42 -20.91
CA THR A 20 -29.29 -4.39 -20.82
C THR A 20 -27.98 -5.12 -20.54
N THR A 21 -27.28 -5.49 -21.59
CA THR A 21 -25.86 -5.76 -21.48
C THR A 21 -25.24 -4.45 -21.02
N ALA A 22 -24.98 -4.33 -19.73
CA ALA A 22 -24.05 -3.36 -19.22
C ALA A 22 -22.72 -3.72 -19.91
N LEU A 23 -22.44 -3.04 -21.03
CA LEU A 23 -21.09 -2.88 -21.53
C LEU A 23 -20.34 -2.15 -20.41
N GLY A 24 -19.81 -2.90 -19.44
CA GLY A 24 -18.82 -2.42 -18.53
C GLY A 24 -17.71 -1.86 -19.40
N VAL A 25 -17.63 -0.55 -19.48
CA VAL A 25 -16.46 0.12 -20.05
C VAL A 25 -15.32 -0.42 -19.21
N ALA A 26 -14.51 -1.32 -19.75
CA ALA A 26 -13.27 -1.74 -19.11
C ALA A 26 -12.55 -0.44 -18.74
N GLN A 27 -12.41 -0.20 -17.45
CA GLN A 27 -11.71 0.98 -16.98
C GLN A 27 -10.29 0.81 -17.48
N ASP A 28 -9.83 1.74 -18.34
CA ASP A 28 -8.48 1.66 -18.89
C ASP A 28 -7.49 1.63 -17.72
N MET A 29 -6.69 0.55 -17.65
CA MET A 29 -5.65 0.45 -16.62
C MET A 29 -4.73 1.64 -16.68
N PRO A 30 -4.31 2.20 -15.53
CA PRO A 30 -3.48 3.40 -15.51
C PRO A 30 -2.16 3.16 -16.25
N MET A 31 -1.86 3.97 -17.24
CA MET A 31 -0.58 3.96 -17.95
C MET A 31 0.33 5.05 -17.38
N PHE A 32 1.61 4.73 -17.20
CA PHE A 32 2.58 5.64 -16.65
C PHE A 32 3.78 5.83 -17.58
N ARG A 33 4.30 7.07 -17.60
CA ARG A 33 5.66 7.37 -17.99
C ARG A 33 6.50 7.40 -16.71
N TRP A 34 7.57 6.62 -16.68
CA TRP A 34 8.42 6.47 -15.51
C TRP A 34 9.67 7.34 -15.63
N GLU A 35 9.99 8.05 -14.56
CA GLU A 35 11.25 8.74 -14.34
C GLU A 35 11.95 8.11 -13.15
N ASN A 36 13.22 7.76 -13.32
CA ASN A 36 13.97 7.02 -12.31
C ASN A 36 15.08 7.89 -11.71
N PHE A 37 15.15 7.89 -10.38
CA PHE A 37 16.13 8.63 -9.59
C PHE A 37 17.10 7.64 -8.93
N THR A 38 18.38 7.97 -8.99
CA THR A 38 19.48 7.21 -8.39
C THR A 38 20.42 8.15 -7.64
N THR A 39 21.50 7.62 -7.06
CA THR A 39 22.55 8.46 -6.46
C THR A 39 23.16 9.46 -7.45
N ALA A 40 23.15 9.14 -8.75
CA ALA A 40 23.58 10.08 -9.79
C ALA A 40 22.68 11.34 -9.89
N ASN A 41 21.43 11.25 -9.45
CA ASN A 41 20.49 12.37 -9.39
C ASN A 41 20.41 13.02 -7.99
N GLY A 42 21.24 12.60 -7.04
CA GLY A 42 21.28 13.12 -5.67
C GLY A 42 20.44 12.36 -4.64
N LEU A 43 19.82 11.21 -5.01
CA LEU A 43 19.20 10.30 -4.06
C LEU A 43 20.25 9.81 -3.04
N PRO A 44 19.93 9.70 -1.74
CA PRO A 44 20.90 9.30 -0.71
C PRO A 44 21.55 7.94 -0.95
N ASP A 45 20.78 6.98 -1.41
CA ASP A 45 21.20 5.63 -1.78
C ASP A 45 20.25 5.04 -2.84
N ASN A 46 20.75 4.07 -3.61
CA ASN A 46 19.93 3.38 -4.62
C ASN A 46 18.99 2.32 -3.99
N HIS A 47 19.29 1.82 -2.81
CA HIS A 47 18.38 0.93 -2.09
C HIS A 47 17.36 1.76 -1.31
N VAL A 48 16.15 1.88 -1.85
CA VAL A 48 15.06 2.69 -1.27
C VAL A 48 14.06 1.76 -0.60
N PHE A 49 13.96 1.84 0.72
CA PHE A 49 13.04 1.00 1.51
C PHE A 49 11.61 1.50 1.46
N CYS A 50 11.42 2.81 1.53
CA CYS A 50 10.09 3.42 1.62
C CYS A 50 10.05 4.78 0.93
N VAL A 51 8.86 5.18 0.56
CA VAL A 51 8.56 6.50 -0.01
C VAL A 51 7.30 7.06 0.63
N LEU A 52 7.25 8.40 0.81
CA LEU A 52 6.06 9.11 1.29
C LEU A 52 5.88 10.38 0.47
N VAL A 53 4.66 10.56 -0.05
CA VAL A 53 4.27 11.73 -0.85
C VAL A 53 3.53 12.74 0.04
N ASP A 54 4.03 13.97 0.06
CA ASP A 54 3.46 15.09 0.82
C ASP A 54 3.37 16.34 -0.05
N GLY A 55 2.35 16.40 -0.88
CA GLY A 55 2.22 17.44 -1.89
C GLY A 55 3.38 17.41 -2.89
N ASN A 56 4.15 18.50 -2.95
CA ASN A 56 5.33 18.62 -3.81
C ASN A 56 6.61 18.09 -3.14
N ARG A 57 6.51 17.58 -1.91
CA ARG A 57 7.63 17.01 -1.17
C ARG A 57 7.57 15.49 -1.24
N ILE A 58 8.66 14.89 -1.69
CA ILE A 58 8.78 13.43 -1.74
C ILE A 58 9.89 13.01 -0.79
N TRP A 59 9.51 12.22 0.19
CA TRP A 59 10.43 11.67 1.16
C TRP A 59 10.81 10.25 0.77
N ALA A 60 12.09 9.94 0.74
CA ALA A 60 12.62 8.62 0.42
C ALA A 60 13.50 8.11 1.57
N GLY A 61 13.06 7.05 2.23
CA GLY A 61 13.87 6.32 3.20
C GLY A 61 14.77 5.32 2.50
N THR A 62 16.07 5.46 2.68
CA THR A 62 17.08 4.66 1.99
C THR A 62 18.01 3.92 2.96
N GLU A 63 18.88 3.06 2.43
CA GLU A 63 19.91 2.37 3.22
C GLU A 63 20.93 3.35 3.82
N ASN A 64 21.15 4.52 3.19
CA ASN A 64 22.17 5.49 3.62
C ASN A 64 21.63 6.93 3.74
N GLY A 65 20.51 7.10 4.45
CA GLY A 65 19.92 8.39 4.77
C GLY A 65 18.47 8.54 4.35
N LEU A 66 17.89 9.64 4.80
CA LEU A 66 16.57 10.11 4.38
C LEU A 66 16.76 11.21 3.33
N GLY A 67 16.13 11.06 2.18
CA GLY A 67 16.07 12.06 1.13
C GLY A 67 14.76 12.83 1.16
N LEU A 68 14.82 14.15 0.97
CA LEU A 68 13.69 15.00 0.62
C LEU A 68 13.92 15.57 -0.78
N TYR A 69 13.05 15.21 -1.72
CA TYR A 69 12.98 15.82 -3.03
C TYR A 69 11.94 16.93 -3.05
N GLU A 70 12.39 18.13 -3.33
CA GLU A 70 11.55 19.33 -3.41
C GLU A 70 12.15 20.31 -4.40
N ASN A 71 11.34 20.96 -5.22
CA ASN A 71 11.76 21.95 -6.23
C ASN A 71 12.88 21.47 -7.17
N GLY A 72 12.86 20.18 -7.53
CA GLY A 72 13.83 19.59 -8.45
C GLY A 72 15.18 19.20 -7.83
N ALA A 73 15.34 19.30 -6.51
CA ALA A 73 16.59 19.01 -5.81
C ALA A 73 16.39 18.10 -4.60
N TRP A 74 17.42 17.30 -4.29
CA TRP A 74 17.47 16.47 -3.10
C TRP A 74 18.15 17.19 -1.93
N LYS A 75 17.52 17.11 -0.76
CA LYS A 75 18.14 17.39 0.55
C LYS A 75 18.29 16.06 1.27
N VAL A 76 19.50 15.81 1.84
CA VAL A 76 19.82 14.53 2.48
C VAL A 76 20.03 14.75 3.98
N PHE A 77 19.41 13.88 4.77
CA PHE A 77 19.56 13.81 6.22
C PHE A 77 20.27 12.51 6.60
N ARG A 78 21.23 12.62 7.53
CA ARG A 78 22.03 11.50 8.06
C ARG A 78 22.24 11.62 9.55
N PRO A 79 22.64 10.54 10.25
CA PRO A 79 23.11 10.63 11.61
C PRO A 79 24.36 11.52 11.70
N VAL A 80 24.44 12.29 12.79
CA VAL A 80 25.59 13.15 13.12
C VAL A 80 26.18 12.68 14.44
N ALA A 81 27.43 12.25 14.46
CA ALA A 81 28.05 11.56 15.59
C ALA A 81 27.97 12.34 16.92
N ASP A 82 28.16 13.67 16.87
CA ASP A 82 28.15 14.52 18.04
C ASP A 82 26.78 15.12 18.38
N GLN A 83 25.73 14.73 17.63
CA GLN A 83 24.36 15.23 17.74
C GLN A 83 23.32 14.10 17.72
N LYS A 84 23.58 13.00 18.42
CA LYS A 84 22.79 11.77 18.35
C LYS A 84 21.30 11.96 18.65
N GLU A 85 20.95 12.89 19.53
CA GLU A 85 19.55 13.18 19.88
C GLU A 85 18.89 14.25 18.98
N GLN A 86 19.68 14.89 18.10
CA GLN A 86 19.24 15.97 17.22
C GLN A 86 19.56 15.68 15.73
N SER A 87 19.76 14.43 15.40
CA SER A 87 19.96 13.94 14.03
C SER A 87 19.16 12.66 13.81
N LEU A 88 19.20 12.09 12.61
CA LEU A 88 18.58 10.78 12.40
C LEU A 88 19.14 9.72 13.36
N ALA A 89 18.27 8.88 13.90
CA ALA A 89 18.66 7.80 14.80
C ALA A 89 19.62 6.80 14.14
N HIS A 90 19.40 6.53 12.85
CA HIS A 90 20.27 5.63 12.06
C HIS A 90 20.19 6.01 10.57
N GLN A 91 21.22 5.63 9.81
CA GLN A 91 21.26 5.90 8.37
C GLN A 91 20.23 5.08 7.55
N ALA A 92 19.95 3.83 7.94
CA ALA A 92 18.94 3.01 7.27
C ALA A 92 17.55 3.40 7.75
N VAL A 93 16.76 4.02 6.87
CA VAL A 93 15.40 4.52 7.13
C VAL A 93 14.40 3.57 6.48
N LEU A 94 13.66 2.82 7.31
CA LEU A 94 12.83 1.70 6.89
C LEU A 94 11.37 2.08 6.63
N SER A 95 10.86 3.09 7.34
CA SER A 95 9.45 3.49 7.24
C SER A 95 9.26 4.97 7.52
N LEU A 96 8.18 5.53 6.95
CA LEU A 96 7.84 6.95 7.07
C LEU A 96 6.35 7.11 7.35
N ALA A 97 6.01 8.08 8.21
CA ALA A 97 4.64 8.52 8.43
C ALA A 97 4.59 10.03 8.66
N LEU A 98 3.60 10.69 8.09
CA LEU A 98 3.39 12.14 8.23
C LEU A 98 2.22 12.42 9.18
N ASP A 99 2.45 13.22 10.20
CA ASP A 99 1.36 13.85 10.94
C ASP A 99 0.86 15.06 10.14
N LYS A 100 -0.23 14.90 9.42
CA LYS A 100 -0.82 15.97 8.61
C LYS A 100 -1.33 17.16 9.42
N ARG A 101 -1.51 17.02 10.74
CA ARG A 101 -1.98 18.09 11.63
C ARG A 101 -0.85 19.04 12.02
N THR A 102 0.35 18.49 12.27
CA THR A 102 1.52 19.24 12.74
C THR A 102 2.55 19.47 11.63
N GLY A 103 2.52 18.67 10.58
CA GLY A 103 3.54 18.61 9.53
C GLY A 103 4.79 17.84 9.95
N ASP A 104 4.77 17.15 11.08
CA ASP A 104 5.90 16.35 11.57
C ASP A 104 6.02 15.07 10.75
N LEU A 105 7.22 14.80 10.23
CA LEU A 105 7.57 13.53 9.64
C LEU A 105 8.18 12.61 10.69
N TRP A 106 7.68 11.40 10.76
CA TRP A 106 8.20 10.33 11.61
C TRP A 106 8.92 9.29 10.75
N ALA A 107 10.14 8.96 11.11
CA ALA A 107 10.99 8.03 10.38
C ALA A 107 11.44 6.89 11.30
N GLY A 108 10.99 5.68 10.98
CA GLY A 108 11.46 4.44 11.60
C GLY A 108 12.79 4.01 10.99
N THR A 109 13.76 3.71 11.84
CA THR A 109 15.13 3.39 11.40
C THR A 109 15.65 2.11 12.06
N MET A 110 16.82 1.66 11.67
CA MET A 110 17.53 0.54 12.34
C MET A 110 18.18 0.92 13.68
N GLY A 111 17.96 2.14 14.17
CA GLY A 111 18.60 2.60 15.43
C GLY A 111 17.71 3.53 16.24
N GLY A 112 16.41 3.50 16.02
CA GLY A 112 15.42 4.30 16.74
C GLY A 112 14.36 4.90 15.83
N LEU A 113 13.51 5.71 16.44
CA LEU A 113 12.49 6.51 15.79
C LEU A 113 12.97 7.97 15.75
N SER A 114 12.88 8.64 14.61
CA SER A 114 13.19 10.06 14.46
C SER A 114 11.93 10.84 14.12
N ARG A 115 11.77 12.02 14.75
CA ARG A 115 10.76 13.01 14.40
C ARG A 115 11.46 14.21 13.75
N ILE A 116 11.06 14.55 12.55
CA ILE A 116 11.54 15.73 11.81
C ILE A 116 10.43 16.78 11.85
N SER A 117 10.69 17.89 12.57
CA SER A 117 9.74 18.96 12.80
C SER A 117 10.40 20.33 12.60
N ALA A 118 9.91 21.13 11.65
CA ALA A 118 10.38 22.51 11.41
C ALA A 118 11.92 22.66 11.36
N GLY A 119 12.61 21.65 10.79
CA GLY A 119 14.07 21.66 10.65
C GLY A 119 14.84 21.10 11.87
N ARG A 120 14.15 20.74 12.94
CA ARG A 120 14.71 20.02 14.09
C ARG A 120 14.44 18.52 13.94
N ILE A 121 15.37 17.70 14.42
CA ILE A 121 15.20 16.25 14.51
C ILE A 121 15.29 15.85 15.98
N ASP A 122 14.28 15.14 16.47
CA ASP A 122 14.28 14.50 17.78
C ASP A 122 14.41 12.99 17.58
N THR A 123 15.24 12.34 18.40
CA THR A 123 15.51 10.90 18.30
C THR A 123 15.06 10.18 19.56
N PHE A 124 14.31 9.10 19.35
CA PHE A 124 13.76 8.23 20.39
C PHE A 124 14.36 6.83 20.24
N THR A 125 14.89 6.31 21.36
CA THR A 125 15.46 4.97 21.48
C THR A 125 14.91 4.28 22.72
N GLN A 126 15.19 2.98 22.88
CA GLN A 126 14.85 2.26 24.12
C GLN A 126 15.45 2.91 25.37
N LEU A 127 16.61 3.57 25.25
CA LEU A 127 17.31 4.17 26.40
C LEU A 127 16.72 5.49 26.84
N ASN A 128 16.16 6.29 25.94
CA ASN A 128 15.67 7.64 26.23
C ASN A 128 14.16 7.82 26.09
N SER A 129 13.43 6.75 25.77
CA SER A 129 11.99 6.79 25.55
C SER A 129 11.31 5.48 25.95
N GLY A 130 10.01 5.34 25.66
CA GLY A 130 9.26 4.09 25.81
C GLY A 130 9.17 3.27 24.53
N LEU A 131 10.15 3.38 23.62
CA LEU A 131 10.23 2.58 22.42
C LEU A 131 10.54 1.10 22.78
N SER A 132 9.81 0.15 22.20
CA SER A 132 9.97 -1.28 22.51
C SER A 132 11.28 -1.88 22.00
N ASN A 133 11.78 -1.38 20.85
CA ASN A 133 13.05 -1.77 20.27
C ASN A 133 13.57 -0.67 19.33
N ASP A 134 14.89 -0.57 19.18
CA ASP A 134 15.54 0.43 18.33
C ASP A 134 15.39 0.11 16.83
N ILE A 135 15.12 -1.14 16.44
CA ILE A 135 14.80 -1.46 15.05
C ILE A 135 13.30 -1.22 14.82
N VAL A 136 12.99 -0.13 14.12
CA VAL A 136 11.62 0.31 13.85
C VAL A 136 11.28 0.06 12.37
N TYR A 137 10.59 -1.04 12.11
CA TYR A 137 10.20 -1.46 10.76
C TYR A 137 9.01 -0.67 10.21
N GLY A 138 8.06 -0.31 11.06
CA GLY A 138 6.84 0.39 10.65
C GLY A 138 6.50 1.55 11.57
N VAL A 139 6.02 2.64 10.98
CA VAL A 139 5.49 3.81 11.69
C VAL A 139 4.14 4.19 11.09
N GLY A 140 3.16 4.48 11.96
CA GLY A 140 1.87 5.02 11.57
C GLY A 140 1.45 6.16 12.50
N VAL A 141 0.79 7.18 11.95
CA VAL A 141 0.29 8.31 12.72
C VAL A 141 -1.21 8.43 12.54
N HIS A 142 -1.93 8.50 13.66
CA HIS A 142 -3.36 8.78 13.65
C HIS A 142 -3.77 9.53 14.91
N GLY A 143 -4.52 10.62 14.75
CA GLY A 143 -4.89 11.48 15.86
C GLY A 143 -3.66 11.99 16.64
N ASP A 144 -3.69 11.89 17.96
CA ASP A 144 -2.58 12.26 18.84
C ASP A 144 -1.54 11.15 19.02
N TYR A 145 -1.65 10.05 18.26
CA TYR A 145 -0.82 8.88 18.47
C TYR A 145 0.12 8.58 17.32
N VAL A 146 1.35 8.25 17.68
CA VAL A 146 2.33 7.60 16.81
C VAL A 146 2.45 6.15 17.24
N TRP A 147 2.26 5.25 16.28
CA TRP A 147 2.33 3.81 16.47
C TRP A 147 3.57 3.28 15.79
N THR A 148 4.31 2.40 16.46
CA THR A 148 5.52 1.80 15.90
C THR A 148 5.42 0.28 15.88
N ALA A 149 5.92 -0.32 14.81
CA ALA A 149 6.15 -1.75 14.67
C ALA A 149 7.65 -2.00 14.73
N THR A 150 8.11 -2.89 15.63
CA THR A 150 9.54 -3.05 15.93
C THR A 150 9.96 -4.53 15.96
N ALA A 151 11.25 -4.78 16.05
CA ALA A 151 11.80 -6.12 16.20
C ALA A 151 11.45 -6.79 17.55
N ALA A 152 10.83 -6.09 18.50
CA ALA A 152 10.43 -6.64 19.80
C ALA A 152 9.08 -6.09 20.27
N GLY A 153 8.05 -6.30 19.46
CA GLY A 153 6.70 -5.85 19.69
C GLY A 153 6.42 -4.47 19.09
N ALA A 154 5.53 -3.74 19.73
CA ALA A 154 5.03 -2.46 19.25
C ALA A 154 5.04 -1.40 20.36
N SER A 155 5.00 -0.13 19.98
CA SER A 155 4.82 0.97 20.93
C SER A 155 3.81 1.99 20.40
N ARG A 156 3.19 2.70 21.33
CA ARG A 156 2.32 3.84 21.05
C ARG A 156 2.81 5.06 21.85
N LEU A 157 3.10 6.14 21.16
CA LEU A 157 3.39 7.45 21.77
C LEU A 157 2.15 8.34 21.67
N ASN A 158 1.70 8.88 22.78
CA ASN A 158 0.78 10.02 22.77
C ASN A 158 1.61 11.30 22.63
N THR A 159 1.54 11.97 21.48
CA THR A 159 2.36 13.15 21.16
C THR A 159 1.99 14.38 21.98
N ARG A 160 0.79 14.42 22.55
CA ARG A 160 0.33 15.53 23.38
C ARG A 160 0.84 15.43 24.83
N THR A 161 0.90 14.22 25.38
CA THR A 161 1.29 14.00 26.78
C THR A 161 2.73 13.50 26.93
N GLY A 162 3.34 13.02 25.85
CA GLY A 162 4.65 12.36 25.87
C GLY A 162 4.61 10.93 26.46
N GLN A 163 3.44 10.39 26.76
CA GLN A 163 3.32 9.05 27.34
C GLN A 163 3.47 7.96 26.29
N TRP A 164 4.19 6.90 26.69
CA TRP A 164 4.39 5.69 25.91
C TRP A 164 3.61 4.51 26.47
N SER A 165 3.14 3.65 25.56
CA SER A 165 2.59 2.32 25.86
C SER A 165 3.36 1.27 25.07
N LEU A 166 3.73 0.15 25.71
CA LEU A 166 4.45 -0.95 25.06
C LEU A 166 3.51 -2.16 24.93
N PHE A 167 3.62 -2.84 23.79
CA PHE A 167 2.81 -4.01 23.43
C PHE A 167 3.74 -5.15 23.00
N ASN A 168 3.61 -6.29 23.65
CA ASN A 168 4.38 -7.49 23.36
C ASN A 168 3.58 -8.74 23.81
N ASN A 169 4.18 -9.91 23.75
CA ASN A 169 3.56 -11.19 24.10
C ASN A 169 3.18 -11.35 25.58
N ARG A 170 3.48 -10.39 26.46
CA ARG A 170 3.08 -10.40 27.87
C ARG A 170 1.73 -9.72 28.10
N ASN A 171 1.34 -8.81 27.22
CA ASN A 171 0.13 -7.99 27.40
C ASN A 171 -0.77 -7.93 26.14
N THR A 172 -0.44 -8.70 25.10
CA THR A 172 -1.26 -8.86 23.90
C THR A 172 -1.32 -10.35 23.51
N PRO A 173 -2.21 -10.79 22.62
CA PRO A 173 -2.23 -12.16 22.12
C PRO A 173 -1.11 -12.49 21.12
N MET A 174 -0.17 -11.60 20.95
CA MET A 174 1.00 -11.74 20.09
C MET A 174 1.85 -12.93 20.56
N TYR A 175 2.06 -13.94 19.74
CA TYR A 175 2.96 -15.06 20.04
C TYR A 175 4.35 -14.88 19.40
N GLU A 176 4.42 -14.24 18.22
CA GLU A 176 5.64 -13.73 17.66
C GLU A 176 5.74 -12.22 17.89
N ILE A 177 6.95 -11.71 18.11
CA ILE A 177 7.16 -10.30 18.52
C ILE A 177 7.75 -9.42 17.41
N TRP A 178 8.09 -9.96 16.26
CA TRP A 178 8.58 -9.16 15.14
C TRP A 178 7.43 -8.52 14.40
N THR A 179 7.16 -7.27 14.69
CA THR A 179 6.15 -6.50 13.98
C THR A 179 6.80 -5.70 12.84
N TYR A 180 6.27 -5.84 11.62
CA TYR A 180 6.86 -5.25 10.41
C TYR A 180 6.15 -3.99 9.92
N SER A 181 4.84 -3.91 10.11
CA SER A 181 4.03 -2.81 9.59
C SER A 181 2.91 -2.48 10.54
N VAL A 182 2.45 -1.23 10.50
CA VAL A 182 1.30 -0.75 11.27
C VAL A 182 0.42 0.15 10.42
N SER A 183 -0.89 -0.03 10.51
CA SER A 183 -1.90 0.79 9.85
C SER A 183 -2.94 1.26 10.87
N PRO A 184 -2.78 2.45 11.45
CA PRO A 184 -3.75 3.02 12.38
C PRO A 184 -4.88 3.75 11.65
N ALA A 185 -6.10 3.67 12.21
CA ALA A 185 -7.28 4.39 11.79
C ALA A 185 -8.07 4.87 13.02
N ASP A 186 -9.26 5.47 12.82
CA ASP A 186 -10.08 6.04 13.91
C ASP A 186 -10.51 4.99 14.96
N ASP A 187 -10.89 3.82 14.53
CA ASP A 187 -11.47 2.76 15.36
C ASP A 187 -10.47 1.65 15.67
N LYS A 188 -9.54 1.37 14.77
CA LYS A 188 -8.67 0.21 14.84
C LYS A 188 -7.24 0.50 14.43
N VAL A 189 -6.33 -0.30 14.96
CA VAL A 189 -4.93 -0.35 14.53
C VAL A 189 -4.58 -1.77 14.17
N TYR A 190 -4.05 -1.97 12.97
CA TYR A 190 -3.61 -3.27 12.50
C TYR A 190 -2.09 -3.34 12.44
N TYR A 191 -1.54 -4.48 12.84
CA TYR A 191 -0.12 -4.79 12.76
C TYR A 191 0.12 -6.03 11.91
N ALA A 192 1.11 -5.99 11.03
CA ALA A 192 1.68 -7.16 10.41
C ALA A 192 2.75 -7.75 11.33
N VAL A 193 2.66 -9.04 11.65
CA VAL A 193 3.58 -9.75 12.53
C VAL A 193 4.23 -10.88 11.75
N TRP A 194 5.56 -10.90 11.72
CA TRP A 194 6.32 -11.94 11.03
C TRP A 194 6.15 -13.29 11.74
N GLY A 195 5.50 -14.26 11.08
CA GLY A 195 5.16 -15.55 11.68
C GLY A 195 4.05 -15.49 12.72
N GLY A 196 3.37 -14.34 12.88
CA GLY A 196 2.30 -14.12 13.87
C GLY A 196 1.02 -13.58 13.26
N GLY A 197 0.87 -13.61 11.95
CA GLY A 197 -0.34 -13.17 11.27
C GLY A 197 -0.60 -11.66 11.39
N VAL A 198 -1.83 -11.28 11.62
CA VAL A 198 -2.25 -9.89 11.79
C VAL A 198 -2.86 -9.67 13.16
N LEU A 199 -2.39 -8.65 13.88
CA LEU A 199 -3.01 -8.20 15.12
C LEU A 199 -3.90 -6.98 14.85
N GLU A 200 -5.10 -7.01 15.39
CA GLU A 200 -6.03 -5.90 15.48
C GLU A 200 -6.08 -5.38 16.91
N PHE A 201 -5.94 -4.07 17.08
CA PHE A 201 -6.21 -3.36 18.31
C PHE A 201 -7.45 -2.48 18.13
N ASP A 202 -8.51 -2.74 18.88
CA ASP A 202 -9.70 -1.90 18.92
C ASP A 202 -9.45 -0.74 19.90
N GLN A 203 -9.44 0.48 19.39
CA GLN A 203 -9.10 1.66 20.17
C GLN A 203 -10.19 2.10 21.17
N GLN A 204 -11.42 1.66 20.98
CA GLN A 204 -12.54 2.02 21.88
C GLN A 204 -12.62 1.07 23.09
N THR A 205 -12.40 -0.22 22.85
CA THR A 205 -12.50 -1.25 23.88
C THR A 205 -11.17 -1.65 24.47
N GLU A 206 -10.07 -1.19 23.88
CA GLU A 206 -8.67 -1.57 24.17
C GLU A 206 -8.44 -3.09 24.13
N ARG A 207 -9.19 -3.78 23.26
CA ARG A 207 -9.08 -5.22 23.06
C ARG A 207 -8.24 -5.56 21.85
N TRP A 208 -7.56 -6.68 21.95
CA TRP A 208 -6.76 -7.25 20.89
C TRP A 208 -7.45 -8.46 20.28
N LYS A 209 -7.23 -8.66 18.98
CA LYS A 209 -7.62 -9.85 18.23
C LYS A 209 -6.48 -10.26 17.32
N ASN A 210 -6.23 -11.58 17.20
CA ASN A 210 -5.29 -12.12 16.22
C ASN A 210 -6.04 -12.73 15.04
N TYR A 211 -5.45 -12.64 13.86
CA TYR A 211 -5.91 -13.29 12.64
C TYR A 211 -4.77 -14.15 12.11
N ASP A 212 -4.98 -15.44 12.08
CA ASP A 212 -4.00 -16.44 11.70
C ASP A 212 -4.36 -17.08 10.37
N ASP A 213 -3.40 -17.77 9.76
CA ASP A 213 -3.63 -18.68 8.67
C ASP A 213 -4.25 -19.98 9.23
N PRO A 214 -5.47 -20.38 8.80
CA PRO A 214 -6.10 -21.60 9.29
C PRO A 214 -5.37 -22.90 8.84
N ASP A 215 -4.50 -22.82 7.83
CA ASP A 215 -3.69 -23.93 7.30
C ASP A 215 -2.30 -24.03 7.97
N GLY A 216 -1.94 -23.03 8.80
CA GLY A 216 -0.62 -22.89 9.40
C GLY A 216 0.44 -22.32 8.45
N GLU A 217 1.73 -22.40 8.83
CA GLU A 217 2.86 -21.82 8.07
C GLU A 217 3.25 -22.63 6.83
N THR A 218 2.32 -23.22 6.11
CA THR A 218 2.64 -24.01 4.93
C THR A 218 2.27 -23.26 3.65
N GLU A 219 3.07 -23.43 2.59
CA GLU A 219 2.70 -22.92 1.26
C GLU A 219 1.55 -23.73 0.59
N MET A 220 0.95 -24.67 1.31
CA MET A 220 -0.23 -25.41 0.89
C MET A 220 -1.48 -24.65 1.28
N VAL A 221 -2.23 -24.18 0.29
CA VAL A 221 -3.49 -23.47 0.51
C VAL A 221 -4.64 -24.47 0.38
N VAL A 222 -5.09 -25.01 1.48
CA VAL A 222 -6.21 -25.95 1.58
C VAL A 222 -7.50 -25.19 1.91
N MET A 223 -7.42 -24.21 2.79
CA MET A 223 -8.56 -23.41 3.28
C MET A 223 -8.58 -21.99 2.71
N LYS A 224 -8.40 -21.87 1.37
CA LYS A 224 -8.44 -20.56 0.71
C LYS A 224 -9.72 -19.79 1.07
N ASP A 225 -9.57 -18.50 1.34
CA ASP A 225 -10.65 -17.55 1.69
C ASP A 225 -11.37 -17.84 3.04
N GLN A 226 -10.85 -18.75 3.89
CA GLN A 226 -11.38 -18.98 5.23
C GLN A 226 -10.64 -18.19 6.32
N GLY A 227 -9.49 -17.64 6.02
CA GLY A 227 -8.64 -16.85 6.91
C GLY A 227 -7.57 -16.07 6.14
N LEU A 228 -6.56 -15.65 6.87
CA LEU A 228 -5.35 -15.08 6.30
C LEU A 228 -4.66 -16.12 5.41
N ILE A 229 -4.04 -15.68 4.31
CA ILE A 229 -3.40 -16.60 3.35
C ILE A 229 -2.09 -17.19 3.84
N HIS A 230 -1.39 -16.52 4.75
CA HIS A 230 -0.11 -16.96 5.31
C HIS A 230 0.27 -16.14 6.56
N GLU A 231 0.89 -16.78 7.57
CA GLU A 231 1.23 -16.15 8.86
C GLU A 231 2.40 -15.17 8.78
N ILE A 232 3.32 -15.34 7.83
CA ILE A 232 4.43 -14.39 7.66
C ILE A 232 3.91 -13.16 6.93
N THR A 233 3.40 -12.19 7.70
CA THR A 233 2.88 -10.94 7.17
C THR A 233 3.95 -9.86 7.12
N THR A 234 4.02 -9.15 5.99
CA THR A 234 5.01 -8.12 5.71
C THR A 234 4.44 -6.70 5.79
N SER A 235 3.18 -6.54 5.43
CA SER A 235 2.54 -5.21 5.42
C SER A 235 1.04 -5.30 5.58
N VAL A 236 0.47 -4.29 6.22
CA VAL A 236 -0.97 -4.06 6.34
C VAL A 236 -1.34 -2.66 5.89
N SER A 237 -2.53 -2.53 5.27
CA SER A 237 -3.12 -1.25 4.90
C SER A 237 -4.62 -1.30 5.15
N TYR A 238 -5.11 -0.49 6.09
CA TYR A 238 -6.53 -0.41 6.42
C TYR A 238 -7.13 0.88 5.89
N VAL A 239 -8.06 0.77 4.97
CA VAL A 239 -8.74 1.90 4.31
C VAL A 239 -10.18 1.52 3.98
N ASP A 240 -11.12 2.46 4.14
CA ASP A 240 -12.55 2.27 3.89
C ASP A 240 -13.14 1.01 4.55
N LYS A 241 -12.69 0.68 5.77
CA LYS A 241 -13.03 -0.52 6.55
C LYS A 241 -12.60 -1.84 5.90
N ILE A 242 -11.71 -1.79 4.95
CA ILE A 242 -11.07 -2.96 4.33
C ILE A 242 -9.64 -3.06 4.82
N LEU A 243 -9.27 -4.25 5.26
CA LEU A 243 -7.90 -4.60 5.58
C LEU A 243 -7.27 -5.32 4.38
N TRP A 244 -6.23 -4.72 3.84
CA TRP A 244 -5.35 -5.32 2.85
C TRP A 244 -4.10 -5.83 3.54
N VAL A 245 -3.68 -7.05 3.25
CA VAL A 245 -2.52 -7.70 3.86
C VAL A 245 -1.58 -8.21 2.77
N ALA A 246 -0.31 -7.86 2.87
CA ALA A 246 0.77 -8.48 2.12
C ALA A 246 1.44 -9.55 2.99
N THR A 247 1.74 -10.69 2.39
CA THR A 247 2.41 -11.78 3.08
C THR A 247 3.62 -12.28 2.29
N TYR A 248 4.40 -13.15 2.91
CA TYR A 248 5.49 -13.85 2.24
C TYR A 248 4.98 -14.78 1.13
N PHE A 249 3.71 -15.21 1.20
CA PHE A 249 3.11 -16.15 0.27
C PHE A 249 1.68 -15.75 -0.17
N GLY A 250 1.55 -14.63 -0.88
CA GLY A 250 0.29 -14.12 -1.40
C GLY A 250 -0.20 -12.86 -0.69
N ALA A 251 -1.41 -12.46 -1.00
CA ALA A 251 -2.07 -11.31 -0.38
C ALA A 251 -3.48 -11.65 0.09
N SER A 252 -3.95 -10.96 1.12
CA SER A 252 -5.31 -11.11 1.62
C SER A 252 -6.04 -9.76 1.65
N ARG A 253 -7.35 -9.82 1.43
CA ARG A 253 -8.30 -8.72 1.64
C ARG A 253 -9.38 -9.19 2.60
N TYR A 254 -9.63 -8.41 3.67
CA TYR A 254 -10.68 -8.69 4.64
C TYR A 254 -11.65 -7.52 4.75
N ASP A 255 -12.95 -7.79 4.62
CA ASP A 255 -14.01 -6.77 4.64
C ASP A 255 -14.73 -6.66 6.00
N GLY A 256 -14.16 -7.26 7.04
CA GLY A 256 -14.75 -7.36 8.36
C GLY A 256 -15.56 -8.64 8.57
N ARG A 257 -15.86 -9.38 7.50
CA ARG A 257 -16.64 -10.63 7.54
C ARG A 257 -16.01 -11.75 6.71
N TYR A 258 -15.55 -11.44 5.48
CA TYR A 258 -15.03 -12.41 4.53
C TYR A 258 -13.60 -12.09 4.15
N TRP A 259 -12.79 -13.14 4.04
CA TRP A 259 -11.47 -13.11 3.46
C TRP A 259 -11.54 -13.37 1.96
N HIS A 260 -10.68 -12.71 1.23
CA HIS A 260 -10.41 -12.98 -0.17
C HIS A 260 -8.92 -12.96 -0.41
N ASN A 261 -8.38 -14.08 -0.89
CA ASN A 261 -6.95 -14.31 -0.99
C ASN A 261 -6.50 -14.34 -2.45
N PHE A 262 -5.33 -13.74 -2.72
CA PHE A 262 -4.74 -13.61 -4.03
C PHE A 262 -3.40 -14.33 -4.09
N LEU A 263 -3.26 -15.21 -5.08
CA LEU A 263 -2.02 -15.91 -5.40
C LEU A 263 -1.69 -15.75 -6.90
N THR A 264 -0.44 -15.92 -7.28
CA THR A 264 -0.02 -15.83 -8.69
C THR A 264 -0.79 -16.76 -9.60
N LYS A 265 -1.22 -17.94 -9.12
CA LYS A 265 -1.94 -18.96 -9.90
C LYS A 265 -3.35 -18.54 -10.32
N ASP A 266 -4.00 -17.63 -9.57
CA ASP A 266 -5.41 -17.27 -9.77
C ASP A 266 -5.68 -15.75 -9.76
N SER A 267 -4.65 -14.95 -9.60
CA SER A 267 -4.72 -13.49 -9.64
C SER A 267 -3.73 -12.90 -10.66
N GLY A 268 -3.59 -11.59 -10.69
CA GLY A 268 -2.57 -10.89 -11.48
C GLY A 268 -1.33 -10.52 -10.66
N LEU A 269 -1.12 -11.13 -9.50
CA LEU A 269 0.12 -10.95 -8.75
C LEU A 269 1.31 -11.50 -9.55
N PRO A 270 2.39 -10.73 -9.77
CA PRO A 270 3.57 -11.20 -10.48
C PRO A 270 4.44 -12.14 -9.64
N SER A 271 4.27 -12.12 -8.32
CA SER A 271 4.92 -12.99 -7.35
C SER A 271 4.03 -13.20 -6.14
N ASN A 272 4.20 -14.33 -5.45
CA ASN A 272 3.59 -14.54 -4.14
C ASN A 272 4.37 -13.84 -3.01
N PHE A 273 5.62 -13.47 -3.23
CA PHE A 273 6.38 -12.68 -2.25
C PHE A 273 6.03 -11.20 -2.37
N LEU A 274 5.42 -10.66 -1.33
CA LEU A 274 5.05 -9.25 -1.25
C LEU A 274 5.82 -8.55 -0.13
N SER A 275 6.36 -7.37 -0.43
CA SER A 275 7.02 -6.49 0.54
C SER A 275 6.06 -5.47 1.15
N GLN A 276 5.09 -4.96 0.34
CA GLN A 276 4.11 -3.98 0.81
C GLN A 276 2.79 -4.12 0.07
N VAL A 277 1.69 -3.78 0.76
CA VAL A 277 0.40 -3.45 0.15
C VAL A 277 0.00 -2.03 0.53
N LYS A 278 -0.54 -1.28 -0.43
CA LYS A 278 -1.11 0.06 -0.22
C LYS A 278 -2.53 0.09 -0.77
N GLY A 279 -3.51 0.01 0.13
CA GLY A 279 -4.92 0.19 -0.23
C GLY A 279 -5.20 1.62 -0.70
N ILE A 280 -5.98 1.75 -1.76
CA ILE A 280 -6.47 3.03 -2.27
C ILE A 280 -7.86 3.29 -1.71
N ASP A 281 -8.70 2.27 -1.76
CA ASP A 281 -10.06 2.23 -1.25
C ASP A 281 -10.51 0.79 -0.98
N ALA A 282 -11.81 0.58 -0.84
CA ALA A 282 -12.39 -0.73 -0.57
C ALA A 282 -12.10 -1.79 -1.65
N ASN A 283 -11.83 -1.39 -2.89
CA ASN A 283 -11.71 -2.29 -4.04
C ASN A 283 -10.35 -2.23 -4.73
N ARG A 284 -9.57 -1.18 -4.52
CA ARG A 284 -8.34 -0.92 -5.26
C ARG A 284 -7.14 -0.91 -4.35
N ALA A 285 -6.05 -1.53 -4.81
CA ALA A 285 -4.79 -1.56 -4.08
C ALA A 285 -3.58 -1.68 -5.01
N TRP A 286 -2.43 -1.23 -4.51
CA TRP A 286 -1.10 -1.47 -5.05
C TRP A 286 -0.41 -2.57 -4.26
N PHE A 287 0.30 -3.46 -4.96
CA PHE A 287 1.06 -4.55 -4.36
C PHE A 287 2.50 -4.47 -4.84
N SER A 288 3.40 -4.30 -3.89
CA SER A 288 4.85 -4.30 -4.10
C SER A 288 5.39 -5.72 -3.99
N THR A 289 6.03 -6.21 -5.04
CA THR A 289 6.58 -7.58 -5.08
C THR A 289 8.05 -7.59 -5.52
N ASP A 290 8.71 -8.73 -5.41
CA ASP A 290 10.07 -8.94 -5.93
C ASP A 290 10.13 -9.09 -7.47
N LYS A 291 8.96 -9.16 -8.15
CA LYS A 291 8.85 -9.33 -9.62
C LYS A 291 8.02 -8.25 -10.30
N GLY A 292 7.87 -7.09 -9.68
CA GLY A 292 7.18 -5.93 -10.24
C GLY A 292 6.14 -5.33 -9.32
N LEU A 293 5.64 -4.17 -9.72
CA LEU A 293 4.53 -3.48 -9.08
C LEU A 293 3.22 -3.93 -9.70
N ALA A 294 2.27 -4.37 -8.89
CA ALA A 294 0.93 -4.74 -9.36
C ALA A 294 -0.13 -3.75 -8.85
N TYR A 295 -1.08 -3.44 -9.70
CA TYR A 295 -2.29 -2.67 -9.41
C TYR A 295 -3.52 -3.53 -9.61
N TYR A 296 -4.44 -3.49 -8.65
CA TYR A 296 -5.74 -4.13 -8.71
C TYR A 296 -6.85 -3.10 -8.69
N ASP A 297 -7.80 -3.16 -9.63
CA ASP A 297 -8.93 -2.22 -9.73
C ASP A 297 -10.25 -2.76 -9.16
N GLY A 298 -10.21 -3.91 -8.50
CA GLY A 298 -11.39 -4.65 -8.03
C GLY A 298 -11.80 -5.80 -8.96
N THR A 299 -11.23 -5.86 -10.15
CA THR A 299 -11.57 -6.87 -11.17
C THR A 299 -10.35 -7.29 -11.98
N ASN A 300 -9.59 -6.32 -12.47
CA ASN A 300 -8.46 -6.51 -13.37
C ASN A 300 -7.16 -6.15 -12.68
N TRP A 301 -6.06 -6.60 -13.27
CA TRP A 301 -4.71 -6.35 -12.76
C TRP A 301 -3.86 -5.69 -13.82
N ALA A 302 -2.99 -4.77 -13.39
CA ALA A 302 -1.90 -4.27 -14.21
C ALA A 302 -0.56 -4.50 -13.50
N ILE A 303 0.46 -4.93 -14.24
CA ILE A 303 1.81 -5.19 -13.72
C ILE A 303 2.77 -4.28 -14.46
N TYR A 304 3.60 -3.55 -13.72
CA TYR A 304 4.59 -2.61 -14.24
C TYR A 304 5.99 -3.07 -13.81
N ARG A 305 6.87 -3.30 -14.79
CA ARG A 305 8.23 -3.75 -14.49
C ARG A 305 9.16 -3.66 -15.71
N PRO A 306 10.48 -3.70 -15.54
CA PRO A 306 11.38 -4.23 -16.57
C PRO A 306 11.10 -5.71 -16.78
N ALA A 307 10.99 -6.18 -18.02
CA ALA A 307 10.80 -7.60 -18.32
C ALA A 307 11.93 -8.44 -17.74
N LEU A 308 11.58 -9.59 -17.17
CA LEU A 308 12.53 -10.39 -16.36
C LEU A 308 13.73 -10.93 -17.17
N ASP A 309 13.53 -11.21 -18.46
CA ASP A 309 14.52 -11.76 -19.38
C ASP A 309 15.29 -10.70 -20.16
N THR A 310 14.60 -9.67 -20.66
CA THR A 310 15.16 -8.67 -21.58
C THR A 310 15.46 -7.33 -20.94
N GLN A 311 15.00 -7.08 -19.72
CA GLN A 311 15.04 -5.78 -19.02
C GLN A 311 14.38 -4.63 -19.79
N LYS A 312 13.61 -4.92 -20.85
CA LYS A 312 12.83 -3.91 -21.57
C LYS A 312 11.61 -3.49 -20.76
N PRO A 313 11.13 -2.24 -20.90
CA PRO A 313 9.89 -1.82 -20.24
C PRO A 313 8.71 -2.72 -20.61
N GLU A 314 7.95 -3.14 -19.60
CA GLU A 314 6.82 -4.05 -19.76
C GLU A 314 5.63 -3.59 -18.89
N MET A 315 4.44 -3.62 -19.49
CA MET A 315 3.16 -3.54 -18.79
C MET A 315 2.30 -4.73 -19.22
N LEU A 316 1.88 -5.53 -18.25
CA LEU A 316 0.95 -6.64 -18.47
C LEU A 316 -0.40 -6.29 -17.85
N VAL A 317 -1.48 -6.59 -18.57
CA VAL A 317 -2.84 -6.44 -18.05
C VAL A 317 -3.51 -7.81 -18.07
N ARG A 318 -4.02 -8.24 -16.91
CA ARG A 318 -4.81 -9.46 -16.76
C ARG A 318 -6.24 -9.07 -16.45
N ASP A 319 -7.18 -9.51 -17.29
CA ASP A 319 -8.61 -9.27 -17.10
C ASP A 319 -9.27 -10.30 -16.16
N ALA A 320 -10.55 -10.09 -15.84
CA ALA A 320 -11.34 -10.99 -14.99
C ALA A 320 -11.46 -12.42 -15.53
N ALA A 321 -11.34 -12.61 -16.84
CA ALA A 321 -11.34 -13.92 -17.47
C ALA A 321 -9.98 -14.64 -17.40
N GLY A 322 -8.96 -13.95 -16.86
CA GLY A 322 -7.60 -14.46 -16.75
C GLY A 322 -6.76 -14.27 -18.01
N THR A 323 -7.28 -13.54 -19.02
CA THR A 323 -6.53 -13.25 -20.24
C THR A 323 -5.44 -12.22 -19.94
N VAL A 324 -4.20 -12.53 -20.30
CA VAL A 324 -3.06 -11.63 -20.13
C VAL A 324 -2.72 -10.97 -21.46
N LYS A 325 -2.66 -9.65 -21.46
CA LYS A 325 -2.27 -8.83 -22.61
C LYS A 325 -1.05 -7.98 -22.24
N GLN A 326 -0.02 -8.04 -23.09
CA GLN A 326 1.13 -7.15 -22.98
C GLN A 326 0.82 -5.84 -23.70
N THR A 327 1.14 -4.73 -23.04
CA THR A 327 1.04 -3.37 -23.59
C THR A 327 2.42 -2.81 -23.78
N ALA A 328 2.70 -2.27 -24.98
CA ALA A 328 3.96 -1.60 -25.26
C ALA A 328 4.05 -0.29 -24.46
N VAL A 329 5.10 -0.15 -23.68
CA VAL A 329 5.42 1.04 -22.88
C VAL A 329 6.85 1.47 -23.11
N GLN A 330 7.15 2.76 -22.92
CA GLN A 330 8.47 3.35 -23.21
C GLN A 330 9.41 3.30 -22.00
N SER A 331 8.87 3.17 -20.80
CA SER A 331 9.63 3.20 -19.55
C SER A 331 8.98 2.30 -18.51
N ALA A 332 9.74 1.92 -17.49
CA ALA A 332 9.31 1.08 -16.37
C ALA A 332 9.95 1.59 -15.06
N PRO A 333 9.50 1.11 -13.89
CA PRO A 333 10.21 1.32 -12.63
C PRO A 333 11.68 0.91 -12.72
N ALA A 334 12.53 1.48 -11.88
CA ALA A 334 13.98 1.27 -11.91
C ALA A 334 14.42 -0.19 -11.71
N HIS A 335 13.61 -0.99 -11.02
CA HIS A 335 13.90 -2.39 -10.72
C HIS A 335 12.62 -3.19 -10.51
N ASN A 336 12.73 -4.53 -10.63
CA ASN A 336 11.62 -5.45 -10.39
C ASN A 336 11.29 -5.65 -8.91
N TYR A 337 12.30 -5.56 -8.04
CA TYR A 337 12.09 -5.67 -6.61
C TYR A 337 11.57 -4.32 -6.09
N ILE A 338 10.25 -4.27 -5.89
CA ILE A 338 9.53 -3.11 -5.37
C ILE A 338 9.46 -3.28 -3.85
N LEU A 339 9.89 -2.27 -3.11
CA LEU A 339 9.91 -2.27 -1.64
C LEU A 339 8.78 -1.45 -1.04
N GLY A 340 8.34 -0.41 -1.75
CA GLY A 340 7.24 0.42 -1.29
C GLY A 340 6.62 1.27 -2.39
N VAL A 341 5.40 1.72 -2.16
CA VAL A 341 4.66 2.62 -3.05
C VAL A 341 3.87 3.63 -2.24
N ASP A 342 3.85 4.86 -2.70
CA ASP A 342 2.92 5.89 -2.25
C ASP A 342 2.47 6.76 -3.41
N PHE A 343 1.33 7.45 -3.27
CA PHE A 343 0.72 8.18 -4.36
C PHE A 343 -0.06 9.40 -3.87
N GLN A 344 -0.20 10.38 -4.76
CA GLN A 344 -1.11 11.51 -4.57
C GLN A 344 -1.77 11.86 -5.90
N GLY A 345 -3.10 11.76 -5.95
CA GLY A 345 -3.83 11.94 -7.20
C GLY A 345 -3.44 10.89 -8.24
N ASP A 346 -2.98 11.35 -9.39
CA ASP A 346 -2.60 10.50 -10.52
C ASP A 346 -1.10 10.13 -10.55
N ASP A 347 -0.30 10.73 -9.67
CA ASP A 347 1.14 10.46 -9.59
C ASP A 347 1.45 9.40 -8.56
N ILE A 348 2.34 8.48 -8.92
CA ILE A 348 2.78 7.44 -8.01
C ILE A 348 4.31 7.46 -7.86
N TRP A 349 4.77 7.14 -6.65
CA TRP A 349 6.19 7.01 -6.34
C TRP A 349 6.49 5.62 -5.80
N VAL A 350 7.55 5.03 -6.32
CA VAL A 350 7.84 3.61 -6.11
C VAL A 350 9.28 3.45 -5.63
N ALA A 351 9.42 2.95 -4.41
CA ALA A 351 10.69 2.59 -3.81
C ALA A 351 11.14 1.22 -4.36
N THR A 352 12.36 1.13 -4.86
CA THR A 352 12.89 -0.11 -5.42
C THR A 352 14.28 -0.43 -4.86
N ALA A 353 14.75 -1.66 -5.07
CA ALA A 353 16.10 -2.06 -4.68
C ALA A 353 17.22 -1.37 -5.49
N LYS A 354 16.90 -0.60 -6.54
CA LYS A 354 17.90 0.10 -7.40
C LYS A 354 17.49 1.51 -7.80
N GLY A 355 16.78 2.22 -6.95
CA GLY A 355 16.39 3.61 -7.16
C GLY A 355 14.96 3.88 -6.74
N LEU A 356 14.58 5.14 -6.87
CA LEU A 356 13.22 5.64 -6.71
C LEU A 356 12.62 5.93 -8.07
N SER A 357 11.38 5.53 -8.30
CA SER A 357 10.68 5.73 -9.57
C SER A 357 9.46 6.62 -9.39
N HIS A 358 9.30 7.61 -10.25
CA HIS A 358 8.11 8.46 -10.36
C HIS A 358 7.30 8.04 -11.58
N GLY A 359 6.10 7.55 -11.37
CA GLY A 359 5.14 7.21 -12.40
C GLY A 359 4.18 8.36 -12.64
N ILE A 360 4.31 9.03 -13.78
CA ILE A 360 3.45 10.13 -14.21
C ILE A 360 2.35 9.55 -15.09
N ARG A 361 1.09 9.68 -14.64
CA ARG A 361 -0.05 9.11 -15.36
C ARG A 361 -0.19 9.72 -16.75
N GLN A 362 -0.32 8.86 -17.74
CA GLN A 362 -0.65 9.23 -19.12
C GLN A 362 -2.17 9.16 -19.30
N LYS A 363 -2.77 10.24 -19.77
CA LYS A 363 -4.20 10.23 -20.14
C LYS A 363 -4.39 9.35 -21.37
N SER A 364 -5.37 8.45 -21.32
CA SER A 364 -5.74 7.66 -22.49
C SER A 364 -6.33 8.54 -23.58
N SER A 365 -6.21 8.10 -24.84
CA SER A 365 -6.84 8.82 -25.98
C SER A 365 -8.35 8.96 -25.81
N VAL A 366 -8.99 8.03 -25.12
CA VAL A 366 -10.42 8.04 -24.79
C VAL A 366 -10.75 9.12 -23.73
N GLU A 367 -9.93 9.29 -22.71
CA GLU A 367 -10.08 10.37 -21.72
C GLU A 367 -9.87 11.74 -22.35
N THR A 368 -8.89 11.88 -23.23
CA THR A 368 -8.63 13.12 -23.97
C THR A 368 -9.82 13.50 -24.86
N ALA A 369 -10.43 12.54 -25.55
CA ALA A 369 -11.62 12.77 -26.38
C ALA A 369 -12.85 13.18 -25.55
N ARG A 370 -13.05 12.62 -24.34
CA ARG A 370 -14.13 13.02 -23.45
C ARG A 370 -13.98 14.47 -22.94
N VAL A 371 -12.77 14.89 -22.58
CA VAL A 371 -12.49 16.25 -22.12
C VAL A 371 -12.74 17.27 -23.24
N LEU A 372 -12.33 16.95 -24.46
CA LEU A 372 -12.57 17.82 -25.64
C LEU A 372 -14.05 17.84 -26.06
N GLY A 373 -14.79 16.73 -25.89
CA GLY A 373 -16.21 16.63 -26.24
C GLY A 373 -17.15 17.37 -25.28
N THR A 374 -16.69 17.76 -24.09
CA THR A 374 -17.50 18.53 -23.09
C THR A 374 -17.41 20.06 -23.27
N GLN A 375 -16.53 20.57 -24.12
CA GLN A 375 -16.52 21.99 -24.48
C GLN A 375 -17.65 22.28 -25.48
N LYS A 376 -18.80 22.73 -24.98
CA LYS A 376 -19.87 23.26 -25.83
C LYS A 376 -19.33 24.45 -26.65
N PRO A 377 -19.65 24.54 -27.96
CA PRO A 377 -19.29 25.71 -28.75
C PRO A 377 -20.00 26.94 -28.16
N THR A 378 -19.23 27.93 -27.76
CA THR A 378 -19.73 29.24 -27.40
C THR A 378 -20.30 29.91 -28.67
N HIS A 379 -21.59 29.92 -28.83
CA HIS A 379 -22.24 30.77 -29.83
C HIS A 379 -21.93 32.24 -29.51
N LYS A 380 -21.04 32.85 -30.30
CA LYS A 380 -20.95 34.30 -30.41
C LYS A 380 -22.22 34.79 -31.13
N LYS A 381 -23.00 35.60 -30.43
CA LYS A 381 -23.98 36.50 -31.04
C LYS A 381 -23.28 37.80 -31.47
#